data_f01abac781d2ee75330c937aec505036
#
_entry.id   f01abac781d2ee75330c937aec505036
#
_cell.length_a   1.000
_cell.length_b   1.000
_cell.length_c   1.000
_cell.angle_alpha   90.00
_cell.angle_beta   90.00
_cell.angle_gamma   90.00
#
_symmetry.space_group_name_H-M   'P 1'
#
loop_
_entity.id
_entity.type
_entity.pdbx_description
1 polymer ?
#
loop_
_entity_poly.entity_id
_entity_poly.type
_entity_poly.pdbx_seq_one_letter_code
_entity_poly.pdbx_strand_id
1 'polypeptide(L)'
;IDPFAIAASRQILVQPKPDTEDGVSGMLLRHGNDFGIMYATYVRSDGFQRFSVAHELGHYFLDGHVDHVLKDGFHESRAGFVTADPFELEADSFAAGLLMPSAAFRRMIGRRDPGLGVVSELSDDCRTSLTATAIRYAELTGDAVAVVVSTGGIVDYCILSEAMKTLPGLAFLRKGSEVPGGTATATFAAERENVLGGADIDEETLVRFWLGGSSNAKVREQTIGLGTYGKCLTVLSSDTIGQTELEDEADEEADLIESWTPKFRR
;
A
#
# COMPACT_ATOMS: atom_id res chain seq x y z
N ILE A 1 -9.67 -7.84 10.96
CA ILE A 1 -9.77 -9.30 10.73
C ILE A 1 -8.53 -9.97 11.31
N ASP A 2 -8.70 -11.14 11.95
CA ASP A 2 -7.61 -11.87 12.58
C ASP A 2 -7.26 -13.15 11.79
N PRO A 3 -6.10 -13.18 11.07
CA PRO A 3 -5.69 -14.33 10.28
C PRO A 3 -5.34 -15.55 11.14
N PHE A 4 -4.89 -15.36 12.39
CA PHE A 4 -4.63 -16.46 13.30
C PHE A 4 -5.92 -17.18 13.72
N ALA A 5 -6.99 -16.42 13.99
CA ALA A 5 -8.29 -16.99 14.29
C ALA A 5 -8.89 -17.74 13.10
N ILE A 6 -8.66 -17.25 11.88
CA ILE A 6 -9.08 -17.94 10.64
C ILE A 6 -8.33 -19.27 10.51
N ALA A 7 -7.00 -19.28 10.65
CA ALA A 7 -6.20 -20.50 10.61
C ALA A 7 -6.69 -21.52 11.64
N ALA A 8 -6.89 -21.08 12.89
CA ALA A 8 -7.41 -21.95 13.96
C ALA A 8 -8.78 -22.55 13.62
N SER A 9 -9.70 -21.76 13.01
CA SER A 9 -11.01 -22.24 12.58
C SER A 9 -10.96 -23.33 11.49
N ARG A 10 -9.84 -23.41 10.78
CA ARG A 10 -9.54 -24.43 9.75
C ARG A 10 -8.64 -25.55 10.27
N GLN A 11 -8.37 -25.59 11.57
CA GLN A 11 -7.48 -26.56 12.19
C GLN A 11 -6.03 -26.51 11.66
N ILE A 12 -5.63 -25.34 11.12
CA ILE A 12 -4.26 -25.10 10.67
C ILE A 12 -3.44 -24.69 11.89
N LEU A 13 -2.37 -25.42 12.17
CA LEU A 13 -1.45 -25.10 13.26
C LEU A 13 -0.56 -23.91 12.84
N VAL A 14 -0.59 -22.82 13.62
CA VAL A 14 0.26 -21.65 13.36
C VAL A 14 1.35 -21.56 14.42
N GLN A 15 2.62 -21.48 14.00
CA GLN A 15 3.77 -21.44 14.89
C GLN A 15 4.75 -20.32 14.51
N PRO A 16 5.29 -19.56 15.50
CA PRO A 16 6.38 -18.64 15.26
C PRO A 16 7.68 -19.38 14.95
N LYS A 17 8.46 -18.86 14.00
CA LYS A 17 9.80 -19.36 13.67
C LYS A 17 10.82 -18.23 13.84
N PRO A 18 11.59 -18.18 14.94
CA PRO A 18 12.56 -17.12 15.18
C PRO A 18 13.79 -17.21 14.28
N ASP A 19 14.21 -18.43 13.90
CA ASP A 19 15.43 -18.70 13.15
C ASP A 19 15.08 -19.01 11.68
N THR A 20 14.58 -18.01 10.95
CA THR A 20 14.39 -18.10 9.51
C THR A 20 15.62 -17.62 8.76
N GLU A 21 15.84 -18.13 7.56
CA GLU A 21 16.80 -17.52 6.64
C GLU A 21 16.39 -16.07 6.32
N ASP A 22 17.38 -15.25 6.01
CA ASP A 22 17.14 -13.86 5.64
C ASP A 22 16.17 -13.76 4.46
N GLY A 23 15.09 -12.98 4.68
CA GLY A 23 14.06 -12.73 3.68
C GLY A 23 12.88 -13.70 3.69
N VAL A 24 12.93 -14.83 4.39
CA VAL A 24 11.76 -15.72 4.55
C VAL A 24 10.77 -15.07 5.52
N SER A 25 9.52 -14.91 5.06
CA SER A 25 8.43 -14.30 5.84
C SER A 25 7.49 -15.32 6.45
N GLY A 26 7.15 -16.35 5.70
CA GLY A 26 6.23 -17.40 6.08
C GLY A 26 6.56 -18.73 5.43
N MET A 27 5.89 -19.76 5.88
CA MET A 27 5.96 -21.11 5.30
C MET A 27 4.60 -21.78 5.43
N LEU A 28 4.11 -22.39 4.35
CA LEU A 28 2.99 -23.31 4.36
C LEU A 28 3.52 -24.75 4.31
N LEU A 29 2.97 -25.60 5.16
CA LEU A 29 3.36 -27.00 5.34
C LEU A 29 2.16 -27.90 5.17
N ARG A 30 2.36 -29.09 4.56
CA ARG A 30 1.34 -30.13 4.47
C ARG A 30 1.89 -31.47 4.94
N HIS A 31 1.18 -32.12 5.82
CA HIS A 31 1.45 -33.50 6.21
C HIS A 31 0.17 -34.32 6.12
N GLY A 32 0.05 -35.14 5.08
CA GLY A 32 -1.20 -35.85 4.78
C GLY A 32 -2.34 -34.88 4.48
N ASN A 33 -3.34 -34.84 5.34
CA ASN A 33 -4.48 -33.91 5.27
C ASN A 33 -4.35 -32.71 6.19
N ASP A 34 -3.32 -32.67 7.02
CA ASP A 34 -3.10 -31.61 7.99
C ASP A 34 -2.21 -30.52 7.38
N PHE A 35 -2.50 -29.27 7.77
CA PHE A 35 -1.75 -28.10 7.33
C PHE A 35 -1.17 -27.35 8.54
N GLY A 36 -0.02 -26.74 8.30
CA GLY A 36 0.63 -25.85 9.26
C GLY A 36 1.14 -24.59 8.58
N ILE A 37 1.18 -23.50 9.32
CA ILE A 37 1.78 -22.23 8.91
C ILE A 37 2.87 -21.88 9.92
N MET A 38 4.05 -21.55 9.42
CA MET A 38 5.10 -20.93 10.22
C MET A 38 5.31 -19.51 9.74
N TYR A 39 5.54 -18.56 10.66
CA TYR A 39 5.79 -17.18 10.32
C TYR A 39 7.04 -16.65 11.02
N ALA A 40 7.79 -15.81 10.32
CA ALA A 40 9.05 -15.25 10.82
C ALA A 40 8.80 -14.24 11.94
N THR A 41 9.61 -14.28 12.99
CA THR A 41 9.55 -13.35 14.12
C THR A 41 10.80 -12.48 14.28
N TYR A 42 11.79 -12.62 13.38
CA TYR A 42 12.96 -11.74 13.38
C TYR A 42 12.56 -10.28 13.07
N VAL A 43 11.50 -10.07 12.30
CA VAL A 43 10.87 -8.76 12.13
C VAL A 43 9.82 -8.57 13.23
N ARG A 44 10.12 -7.66 14.17
CA ARG A 44 9.26 -7.34 15.32
C ARG A 44 8.14 -6.36 14.92
N SER A 45 7.33 -6.75 13.94
CA SER A 45 6.19 -5.97 13.45
C SER A 45 4.96 -6.86 13.42
N ASP A 46 3.93 -6.49 14.19
CA ASP A 46 2.64 -7.21 14.19
C ASP A 46 2.04 -7.26 12.79
N GLY A 47 2.06 -6.12 12.08
CA GLY A 47 1.56 -6.04 10.71
C GLY A 47 2.30 -6.98 9.74
N PHE A 48 3.62 -7.12 9.88
CA PHE A 48 4.41 -8.07 9.08
C PHE A 48 4.01 -9.52 9.36
N GLN A 49 3.94 -9.89 10.65
CA GLN A 49 3.60 -11.26 11.06
C GLN A 49 2.18 -11.64 10.65
N ARG A 50 1.22 -10.72 10.80
CA ARG A 50 -0.17 -10.91 10.36
C ARG A 50 -0.28 -11.05 8.85
N PHE A 51 0.47 -10.23 8.10
CA PHE A 51 0.51 -10.33 6.65
C PHE A 51 1.08 -11.68 6.21
N SER A 52 2.18 -12.13 6.82
CA SER A 52 2.78 -13.43 6.52
C SER A 52 1.79 -14.58 6.72
N VAL A 53 1.07 -14.61 7.85
CA VAL A 53 0.05 -15.64 8.08
C VAL A 53 -1.12 -15.53 7.09
N ALA A 54 -1.55 -14.31 6.76
CA ALA A 54 -2.61 -14.08 5.77
C ALA A 54 -2.21 -14.50 4.36
N HIS A 55 -0.93 -14.32 3.99
CA HIS A 55 -0.36 -14.76 2.73
C HIS A 55 -0.39 -16.30 2.60
N GLU A 56 0.08 -17.02 3.62
CA GLU A 56 0.02 -18.48 3.64
C GLU A 56 -1.43 -19.01 3.63
N LEU A 57 -2.37 -18.28 4.25
CA LEU A 57 -3.80 -18.57 4.11
C LEU A 57 -4.28 -18.34 2.66
N GLY A 58 -3.70 -17.37 1.94
CA GLY A 58 -3.95 -17.20 0.50
C GLY A 58 -3.61 -18.47 -0.27
N HIS A 59 -2.43 -19.02 -0.08
CA HIS A 59 -2.03 -20.29 -0.69
C HIS A 59 -2.92 -21.47 -0.28
N TYR A 60 -3.43 -21.46 0.94
CA TYR A 60 -4.35 -22.50 1.41
C TYR A 60 -5.75 -22.40 0.79
N PHE A 61 -6.29 -21.18 0.59
CA PHE A 61 -7.68 -20.97 0.17
C PHE A 61 -7.86 -20.82 -1.35
N LEU A 62 -6.84 -20.35 -2.06
CA LEU A 62 -6.94 -20.11 -3.49
C LEU A 62 -6.81 -21.43 -4.28
N ASP A 63 -7.70 -21.61 -5.25
CA ASP A 63 -7.75 -22.82 -6.05
C ASP A 63 -6.43 -23.06 -6.81
N GLY A 64 -5.91 -24.27 -6.74
CA GLY A 64 -4.70 -24.68 -7.44
C GLY A 64 -3.39 -24.31 -6.75
N HIS A 65 -3.40 -23.40 -5.75
CA HIS A 65 -2.19 -22.99 -5.04
C HIS A 65 -1.54 -24.14 -4.30
N VAL A 66 -2.30 -24.87 -3.48
CA VAL A 66 -1.80 -26.01 -2.70
C VAL A 66 -1.06 -27.02 -3.58
N ASP A 67 -1.63 -27.36 -4.74
CA ASP A 67 -1.02 -28.34 -5.66
C ASP A 67 0.21 -27.76 -6.38
N HIS A 68 0.27 -26.44 -6.54
CA HIS A 68 1.40 -25.75 -7.18
C HIS A 68 2.57 -25.56 -6.22
N VAL A 69 2.31 -25.00 -5.03
CA VAL A 69 3.38 -24.58 -4.10
C VAL A 69 3.86 -25.70 -3.18
N LEU A 70 3.02 -26.73 -2.89
CA LEU A 70 3.35 -27.80 -1.95
C LEU A 70 3.76 -29.12 -2.62
N LYS A 71 4.38 -29.08 -3.79
CA LYS A 71 4.86 -30.28 -4.50
C LYS A 71 5.83 -31.10 -3.64
N ASP A 72 6.64 -30.42 -2.84
CA ASP A 72 7.62 -31.06 -1.94
C ASP A 72 7.13 -31.10 -0.47
N GLY A 73 5.85 -30.81 -0.23
CA GLY A 73 5.23 -30.85 1.10
C GLY A 73 5.42 -29.56 1.93
N PHE A 74 6.22 -28.62 1.46
CA PHE A 74 6.39 -27.32 2.09
C PHE A 74 6.64 -26.23 1.03
N HIS A 75 6.31 -25.00 1.40
CA HIS A 75 6.56 -23.80 0.61
C HIS A 75 7.10 -22.70 1.51
N GLU A 76 8.09 -21.96 1.03
CA GLU A 76 8.66 -20.80 1.73
C GLU A 76 8.35 -19.53 0.94
N SER A 77 7.61 -18.62 1.57
CA SER A 77 7.34 -17.29 1.04
C SER A 77 8.39 -16.30 1.48
N ARG A 78 8.77 -15.37 0.59
CA ARG A 78 9.76 -14.34 0.89
C ARG A 78 9.13 -12.97 0.96
N ALA A 79 9.50 -12.20 1.99
CA ALA A 79 9.03 -10.83 2.14
C ALA A 79 9.59 -9.92 1.05
N GLY A 80 8.73 -9.11 0.47
CA GLY A 80 9.07 -8.10 -0.52
C GLY A 80 8.38 -8.36 -1.85
N PHE A 81 7.64 -7.39 -2.35
CA PHE A 81 6.89 -7.38 -3.61
C PHE A 81 7.78 -7.52 -4.87
N VAL A 82 8.67 -8.50 -4.90
CA VAL A 82 9.72 -8.63 -5.91
C VAL A 82 9.52 -9.86 -6.79
N THR A 83 8.48 -10.65 -6.52
CA THR A 83 8.22 -11.86 -7.27
C THR A 83 7.47 -11.57 -8.58
N ALA A 84 7.79 -12.33 -9.63
CA ALA A 84 7.02 -12.39 -10.87
C ALA A 84 6.11 -13.62 -10.91
N ASP A 85 6.10 -14.43 -9.84
CA ASP A 85 5.25 -15.62 -9.74
C ASP A 85 3.79 -15.20 -9.54
N PRO A 86 2.87 -15.57 -10.44
CA PRO A 86 1.46 -15.24 -10.32
C PRO A 86 0.83 -15.75 -9.02
N PHE A 87 1.22 -16.92 -8.52
CA PHE A 87 0.69 -17.51 -7.29
C PHE A 87 1.06 -16.67 -6.06
N GLU A 88 2.29 -16.14 -6.02
CA GLU A 88 2.73 -15.23 -4.96
C GLU A 88 1.96 -13.91 -5.01
N LEU A 89 1.77 -13.34 -6.21
CA LEU A 89 1.01 -12.10 -6.38
C LEU A 89 -0.46 -12.26 -5.99
N GLU A 90 -1.07 -13.41 -6.29
CA GLU A 90 -2.43 -13.72 -5.86
C GLU A 90 -2.54 -13.90 -4.35
N ALA A 91 -1.56 -14.55 -3.71
CA ALA A 91 -1.50 -14.70 -2.26
C ALA A 91 -1.29 -13.34 -1.55
N ASP A 92 -0.44 -12.45 -2.10
CA ASP A 92 -0.28 -11.07 -1.63
C ASP A 92 -1.59 -10.29 -1.72
N SER A 93 -2.28 -10.41 -2.87
CA SER A 93 -3.57 -9.75 -3.09
C SER A 93 -4.65 -10.27 -2.14
N PHE A 94 -4.66 -11.58 -1.88
CA PHE A 94 -5.53 -12.20 -0.89
C PHE A 94 -5.25 -11.66 0.51
N ALA A 95 -3.99 -11.63 0.93
CA ALA A 95 -3.59 -11.13 2.25
C ALA A 95 -3.97 -9.67 2.46
N ALA A 96 -3.70 -8.82 1.47
CA ALA A 96 -4.09 -7.41 1.50
C ALA A 96 -5.62 -7.25 1.56
N GLY A 97 -6.37 -8.01 0.75
CA GLY A 97 -7.82 -8.00 0.74
C GLY A 97 -8.44 -8.52 2.02
N LEU A 98 -7.84 -9.54 2.65
CA LEU A 98 -8.28 -10.10 3.92
C LEU A 98 -8.08 -9.10 5.06
N LEU A 99 -6.89 -8.52 5.19
CA LEU A 99 -6.55 -7.62 6.28
C LEU A 99 -7.18 -6.23 6.13
N MET A 100 -7.35 -5.76 4.88
CA MET A 100 -7.87 -4.45 4.52
C MET A 100 -8.97 -4.56 3.45
N PRO A 101 -10.17 -5.12 3.81
CA PRO A 101 -11.26 -5.30 2.84
C PRO A 101 -11.72 -3.98 2.24
N SER A 102 -11.79 -3.88 0.91
CA SER A 102 -11.99 -2.63 0.17
C SER A 102 -13.17 -1.80 0.65
N ALA A 103 -14.34 -2.41 0.88
CA ALA A 103 -15.53 -1.68 1.32
C ALA A 103 -15.40 -1.11 2.75
N ALA A 104 -14.75 -1.85 3.66
CA ALA A 104 -14.51 -1.37 5.02
C ALA A 104 -13.42 -0.30 5.02
N PHE A 105 -12.34 -0.53 4.29
CA PHE A 105 -11.20 0.37 4.23
C PHE A 105 -11.58 1.73 3.61
N ARG A 106 -12.37 1.76 2.52
CA ARG A 106 -12.90 3.01 1.95
C ARG A 106 -13.76 3.79 2.94
N ARG A 107 -14.59 3.10 3.75
CA ARG A 107 -15.36 3.78 4.81
C ARG A 107 -14.45 4.38 5.90
N MET A 108 -13.35 3.70 6.21
CA MET A 108 -12.36 4.18 7.19
C MET A 108 -11.55 5.37 6.66
N ILE A 109 -11.21 5.40 5.38
CA ILE A 109 -10.63 6.59 4.73
C ILE A 109 -11.55 7.79 4.98
N GLY A 110 -12.84 7.65 4.67
CA GLY A 110 -13.86 8.69 4.90
C GLY A 110 -13.53 9.99 4.17
N ARG A 111 -13.75 11.13 4.87
CA ARG A 111 -13.42 12.50 4.41
C ARG A 111 -12.28 13.08 5.25
N ARG A 112 -11.21 12.32 5.45
CA ARG A 112 -10.01 12.79 6.16
C ARG A 112 -9.10 13.50 5.17
N ASP A 113 -8.31 14.46 5.68
CA ASP A 113 -7.30 15.13 4.85
C ASP A 113 -6.29 14.10 4.33
N PRO A 114 -6.03 14.08 3.01
CA PRO A 114 -5.16 13.08 2.42
C PRO A 114 -3.70 13.25 2.89
N GLY A 115 -3.00 12.12 3.07
CA GLY A 115 -1.58 12.14 3.42
C GLY A 115 -1.15 11.05 4.37
N LEU A 116 0.05 11.22 4.94
CA LEU A 116 0.68 10.23 5.82
C LEU A 116 -0.08 10.01 7.13
N GLY A 117 -0.75 11.05 7.64
CA GLY A 117 -1.53 10.98 8.88
C GLY A 117 -2.64 9.93 8.80
N VAL A 118 -3.46 9.97 7.74
CA VAL A 118 -4.53 8.99 7.54
C VAL A 118 -3.98 7.58 7.31
N VAL A 119 -2.83 7.47 6.64
CA VAL A 119 -2.15 6.17 6.46
C VAL A 119 -1.72 5.59 7.80
N SER A 120 -1.17 6.41 8.70
CA SER A 120 -0.76 6.00 10.04
C SER A 120 -1.95 5.49 10.86
N GLU A 121 -3.03 6.27 10.94
CA GLU A 121 -4.25 5.86 11.65
C GLU A 121 -4.84 4.56 11.10
N LEU A 122 -4.93 4.43 9.77
CA LEU A 122 -5.43 3.20 9.13
C LEU A 122 -4.52 1.99 9.39
N SER A 123 -3.20 2.20 9.49
CA SER A 123 -2.26 1.12 9.79
C SER A 123 -2.45 0.57 11.20
N ASP A 124 -2.73 1.45 12.16
CA ASP A 124 -3.04 1.07 13.54
C ASP A 124 -4.38 0.35 13.63
N ASP A 125 -5.44 0.91 13.01
CA ASP A 125 -6.78 0.33 13.00
C ASP A 125 -6.82 -1.08 12.37
N CYS A 126 -6.12 -1.26 11.24
CA CYS A 126 -6.04 -2.54 10.53
C CYS A 126 -4.98 -3.49 11.11
N ARG A 127 -4.08 -2.98 11.95
CA ARG A 127 -2.90 -3.70 12.45
C ARG A 127 -2.07 -4.25 11.29
N THR A 128 -1.76 -3.38 10.32
CA THR A 128 -0.96 -3.68 9.13
C THR A 128 0.30 -2.82 9.12
N SER A 129 1.28 -3.14 8.28
CA SER A 129 2.46 -2.29 8.16
C SER A 129 2.09 -0.96 7.49
N LEU A 130 2.78 0.12 7.91
CA LEU A 130 2.56 1.45 7.34
C LEU A 130 2.68 1.44 5.80
N THR A 131 3.66 0.70 5.27
CA THR A 131 3.88 0.55 3.83
C THR A 131 2.72 -0.16 3.12
N ALA A 132 2.27 -1.30 3.65
CA ALA A 132 1.14 -2.03 3.05
C ALA A 132 -0.14 -1.19 3.09
N THR A 133 -0.33 -0.46 4.18
CA THR A 133 -1.48 0.45 4.33
C THR A 133 -1.40 1.61 3.34
N ALA A 134 -0.22 2.22 3.14
CA ALA A 134 -0.03 3.29 2.17
C ALA A 134 -0.34 2.84 0.73
N ILE A 135 0.11 1.64 0.35
CA ILE A 135 -0.21 1.04 -0.95
C ILE A 135 -1.73 0.89 -1.10
N ARG A 136 -2.36 0.27 -0.09
CA ARG A 136 -3.82 0.05 -0.10
C ARG A 136 -4.60 1.35 -0.11
N TYR A 137 -4.11 2.36 0.58
CA TYR A 137 -4.67 3.71 0.56
C TYR A 137 -4.62 4.32 -0.84
N ALA A 138 -3.47 4.31 -1.51
CA ALA A 138 -3.34 4.82 -2.88
C ALA A 138 -4.26 4.08 -3.87
N GLU A 139 -4.49 2.78 -3.69
CA GLU A 139 -5.39 1.98 -4.54
C GLU A 139 -6.88 2.31 -4.34
N LEU A 140 -7.28 2.75 -3.14
CA LEU A 140 -8.68 2.82 -2.76
C LEU A 140 -9.19 4.22 -2.47
N THR A 141 -8.30 5.21 -2.30
CA THR A 141 -8.69 6.60 -2.09
C THR A 141 -9.23 7.25 -3.36
N GLY A 142 -10.15 8.21 -3.19
CA GLY A 142 -10.57 9.13 -4.25
C GLY A 142 -9.65 10.33 -4.43
N ASP A 143 -8.72 10.56 -3.48
CA ASP A 143 -7.82 11.70 -3.50
C ASP A 143 -6.64 11.48 -4.44
N ALA A 144 -6.02 12.56 -4.90
CA ALA A 144 -4.79 12.51 -5.68
C ALA A 144 -3.59 12.20 -4.78
N VAL A 145 -3.16 10.95 -4.81
CA VAL A 145 -2.09 10.43 -3.95
C VAL A 145 -1.05 9.67 -4.77
N ALA A 146 0.22 9.86 -4.43
CA ALA A 146 1.31 9.01 -4.89
C ALA A 146 2.08 8.48 -3.67
N VAL A 147 2.31 7.18 -3.64
CA VAL A 147 3.10 6.50 -2.61
C VAL A 147 4.41 6.05 -3.22
N VAL A 148 5.52 6.52 -2.66
CA VAL A 148 6.87 6.14 -3.09
C VAL A 148 7.60 5.47 -1.93
N VAL A 149 8.18 4.31 -2.19
CA VAL A 149 9.12 3.67 -1.27
C VAL A 149 10.50 3.69 -1.89
N SER A 150 11.49 4.09 -1.09
CA SER A 150 12.87 4.20 -1.54
C SER A 150 13.85 3.65 -0.51
N THR A 151 14.99 3.18 -0.99
CA THR A 151 16.12 2.69 -0.19
C THR A 151 17.39 3.40 -0.62
N GLY A 152 18.06 4.11 0.30
CA GLY A 152 19.30 4.82 0.00
C GLY A 152 19.18 5.83 -1.14
N GLY A 153 18.03 6.48 -1.28
CA GLY A 153 17.74 7.44 -2.35
C GLY A 153 17.38 6.81 -3.71
N ILE A 154 17.19 5.49 -3.76
CA ILE A 154 16.75 4.76 -4.96
C ILE A 154 15.31 4.30 -4.79
N VAL A 155 14.48 4.53 -5.77
CA VAL A 155 13.06 4.15 -5.78
C VAL A 155 12.92 2.63 -5.89
N ASP A 156 12.27 2.03 -4.90
CA ASP A 156 11.91 0.62 -4.91
C ASP A 156 10.62 0.42 -5.74
N TYR A 157 9.63 1.27 -5.51
CA TYR A 157 8.37 1.34 -6.27
C TYR A 157 7.63 2.66 -6.04
N CYS A 158 6.73 2.97 -6.97
CA CYS A 158 5.82 4.11 -6.91
C CYS A 158 4.42 3.67 -7.33
N ILE A 159 3.42 4.00 -6.51
CA ILE A 159 2.02 3.69 -6.76
C ILE A 159 1.23 4.99 -6.76
N LEU A 160 0.43 5.20 -7.80
CA LEU A 160 -0.42 6.38 -7.97
C LEU A 160 -1.89 5.99 -7.78
N SER A 161 -2.66 6.83 -7.10
CA SER A 161 -4.13 6.73 -7.11
C SER A 161 -4.69 7.04 -8.50
N GLU A 162 -5.93 6.64 -8.76
CA GLU A 162 -6.59 6.97 -10.04
C GLU A 162 -6.70 8.49 -10.23
N ALA A 163 -7.05 9.23 -9.18
CA ALA A 163 -7.10 10.69 -9.25
C ALA A 163 -5.72 11.33 -9.57
N MET A 164 -4.62 10.80 -9.03
CA MET A 164 -3.29 11.31 -9.38
C MET A 164 -2.94 11.03 -10.85
N LYS A 165 -3.39 9.91 -11.41
CA LYS A 165 -3.14 9.53 -12.81
C LYS A 165 -3.87 10.40 -13.83
N THR A 166 -4.91 11.16 -13.44
CA THR A 166 -5.63 12.08 -14.34
C THR A 166 -4.78 13.27 -14.77
N LEU A 167 -3.73 13.60 -14.03
CA LEU A 167 -2.86 14.72 -14.38
C LEU A 167 -2.12 14.47 -15.70
N PRO A 168 -2.16 15.44 -16.63
CA PRO A 168 -1.59 15.27 -17.94
C PRO A 168 -0.04 15.26 -17.91
N GLY A 169 0.54 14.40 -18.73
CA GLY A 169 1.98 14.39 -19.00
C GLY A 169 2.84 13.87 -17.84
N LEU A 170 2.29 13.10 -16.92
CA LEU A 170 3.06 12.48 -15.85
C LEU A 170 4.10 11.50 -16.39
N ALA A 171 5.30 11.58 -15.84
CA ALA A 171 6.34 10.57 -16.00
C ALA A 171 6.34 9.69 -14.75
N PHE A 172 6.08 8.40 -14.92
CA PHE A 172 6.11 7.47 -13.80
C PHE A 172 7.53 7.26 -13.29
N LEU A 173 7.71 7.34 -11.98
CA LEU A 173 8.95 6.92 -11.33
C LEU A 173 9.13 5.42 -11.51
N ARG A 174 10.26 5.04 -12.11
CA ARG A 174 10.58 3.64 -12.36
C ARG A 174 11.36 3.06 -11.18
N LYS A 175 11.14 1.79 -10.91
CA LYS A 175 12.00 1.03 -9.98
C LYS A 175 13.47 1.18 -10.40
N GLY A 176 14.33 1.48 -9.43
CA GLY A 176 15.76 1.67 -9.64
C GLY A 176 16.16 3.09 -10.10
N SER A 177 15.21 4.01 -10.34
CA SER A 177 15.55 5.42 -10.54
C SER A 177 15.91 6.09 -9.22
N GLU A 178 16.69 7.16 -9.30
CA GLU A 178 16.95 8.00 -8.13
C GLU A 178 15.68 8.74 -7.69
N VAL A 179 15.54 8.98 -6.37
CA VAL A 179 14.59 9.94 -5.84
C VAL A 179 14.94 11.31 -6.44
N PRO A 180 13.98 12.06 -6.99
CA PRO A 180 14.29 13.30 -7.68
C PRO A 180 15.06 14.29 -6.80
N GLY A 181 16.20 14.78 -7.30
CA GLY A 181 17.02 15.75 -6.59
C GLY A 181 16.27 17.05 -6.33
N GLY A 182 16.53 17.67 -5.18
CA GLY A 182 15.86 18.90 -4.76
C GLY A 182 14.49 18.71 -4.11
N THR A 183 14.03 17.47 -3.93
CA THR A 183 12.86 17.15 -3.10
C THR A 183 13.26 17.06 -1.62
N ALA A 184 12.28 17.26 -0.74
CA ALA A 184 12.49 17.13 0.69
C ALA A 184 12.90 15.68 1.06
N THR A 185 12.30 14.69 0.40
CA THR A 185 12.65 13.28 0.55
C THR A 185 14.11 12.99 0.18
N ALA A 186 14.64 13.59 -0.90
CA ALA A 186 16.03 13.38 -1.29
C ALA A 186 16.99 13.88 -0.20
N THR A 187 16.72 15.06 0.37
CA THR A 187 17.49 15.62 1.48
C THR A 187 17.35 14.77 2.74
N PHE A 188 16.13 14.35 3.08
CA PHE A 188 15.83 13.50 4.23
C PHE A 188 16.55 12.15 4.15
N ALA A 189 16.49 11.49 2.99
CA ALA A 189 17.08 10.17 2.75
C ALA A 189 18.62 10.18 2.75
N ALA A 190 19.25 11.34 2.53
CA ALA A 190 20.70 11.50 2.62
C ALA A 190 21.23 11.36 4.06
N GLU A 191 20.39 11.69 5.05
CA GLU A 191 20.72 11.60 6.46
C GLU A 191 20.25 10.25 7.03
N ARG A 192 21.18 9.31 7.16
CA ARG A 192 20.88 7.96 7.64
C ARG A 192 20.16 7.93 9.00
N GLU A 193 20.44 8.89 9.86
CA GLU A 193 19.83 9.00 11.18
C GLU A 193 18.33 9.25 11.09
N ASN A 194 17.87 10.04 10.12
CA ASN A 194 16.44 10.28 9.88
C ASN A 194 15.73 8.97 9.52
N VAL A 195 16.32 8.19 8.62
CA VAL A 195 15.75 6.92 8.15
C VAL A 195 15.68 5.89 9.26
N LEU A 196 16.78 5.69 10.00
CA LEU A 196 16.87 4.68 11.07
C LEU A 196 16.14 5.09 12.34
N GLY A 197 16.08 6.39 12.61
CA GLY A 197 15.39 6.95 13.79
C GLY A 197 13.87 7.03 13.63
N GLY A 198 13.34 6.78 12.43
CA GLY A 198 11.91 6.91 12.18
C GLY A 198 11.43 8.37 12.24
N ALA A 199 12.32 9.32 11.90
CA ALA A 199 11.94 10.72 11.77
C ALA A 199 10.95 10.91 10.63
N ASP A 200 10.25 12.04 10.61
CA ASP A 200 9.35 12.43 9.54
C ASP A 200 9.54 13.88 9.13
N ILE A 201 9.13 14.20 7.92
CA ILE A 201 9.05 15.57 7.37
C ILE A 201 7.74 15.77 6.64
N ASP A 202 7.35 17.05 6.52
CA ASP A 202 6.12 17.47 5.88
C ASP A 202 6.35 18.83 5.21
N GLU A 203 6.41 18.83 3.88
CA GLU A 203 6.69 20.02 3.07
C GLU A 203 5.74 20.13 1.88
N GLU A 204 5.64 21.32 1.30
CA GLU A 204 4.90 21.56 0.06
C GLU A 204 5.85 21.55 -1.14
N THR A 205 5.47 20.85 -2.23
CA THR A 205 6.23 20.79 -3.47
C THR A 205 5.30 20.84 -4.68
N LEU A 206 5.87 20.77 -5.87
CA LEU A 206 5.10 20.68 -7.11
C LEU A 206 5.19 19.27 -7.68
N VAL A 207 4.07 18.75 -8.14
CA VAL A 207 3.97 17.38 -8.69
C VAL A 207 5.00 17.12 -9.78
N ARG A 208 5.34 18.13 -10.59
CA ARG A 208 6.33 18.02 -11.69
C ARG A 208 7.74 17.66 -11.21
N PHE A 209 8.12 18.01 -9.98
CA PHE A 209 9.44 17.66 -9.45
C PHE A 209 9.56 16.18 -9.16
N TRP A 210 8.43 15.53 -8.86
CA TRP A 210 8.37 14.11 -8.58
C TRP A 210 7.98 13.27 -9.79
N LEU A 211 6.97 13.69 -10.52
CA LEU A 211 6.32 12.89 -11.56
C LEU A 211 6.50 13.51 -12.94
N GLY A 212 7.41 14.48 -13.09
CA GLY A 212 7.65 15.12 -14.38
C GLY A 212 6.44 15.89 -14.91
N GLY A 213 6.43 16.11 -16.23
CA GLY A 213 5.37 16.84 -16.90
C GLY A 213 5.43 18.35 -16.72
N SER A 214 4.34 19.03 -17.06
CA SER A 214 4.22 20.50 -17.01
C SER A 214 3.29 20.99 -15.88
N SER A 215 2.70 20.07 -15.11
CA SER A 215 1.76 20.44 -14.06
C SER A 215 2.44 21.21 -12.93
N ASN A 216 1.89 22.36 -12.59
CA ASN A 216 2.27 23.17 -11.43
C ASN A 216 1.38 22.88 -10.21
N ALA A 217 0.62 21.79 -10.23
CA ALA A 217 -0.19 21.40 -9.09
C ALA A 217 0.69 21.21 -7.85
N LYS A 218 0.23 21.80 -6.76
CA LYS A 218 0.88 21.65 -5.47
C LYS A 218 0.49 20.33 -4.84
N VAL A 219 1.48 19.69 -4.24
CA VAL A 219 1.29 18.48 -3.44
C VAL A 219 2.02 18.63 -2.12
N ARG A 220 1.47 18.07 -1.09
CA ARG A 220 2.12 17.89 0.19
C ARG A 220 3.05 16.69 0.09
N GLU A 221 4.31 16.89 0.41
CA GLU A 221 5.34 15.86 0.41
C GLU A 221 5.63 15.47 1.86
N GLN A 222 5.15 14.29 2.24
CA GLN A 222 5.31 13.77 3.60
C GLN A 222 6.14 12.50 3.54
N THR A 223 7.25 12.48 4.27
CA THR A 223 8.19 11.34 4.27
C THR A 223 8.48 10.90 5.69
N ILE A 224 8.50 9.60 5.90
CA ILE A 224 8.88 8.97 7.17
C ILE A 224 9.96 7.91 6.93
N GLY A 225 10.92 7.85 7.83
CA GLY A 225 11.90 6.78 7.89
C GLY A 225 11.28 5.52 8.49
N LEU A 226 11.55 4.37 7.88
CA LEU A 226 11.00 3.08 8.31
C LEU A 226 11.96 2.31 9.24
N GLY A 227 12.82 3.03 9.97
CA GLY A 227 13.69 2.45 11.00
C GLY A 227 14.66 1.42 10.45
N THR A 228 14.74 0.27 11.11
CA THR A 228 15.70 -0.80 10.78
C THR A 228 15.55 -1.38 9.38
N TYR A 229 14.44 -1.11 8.69
CA TYR A 229 14.28 -1.48 7.27
C TYR A 229 15.16 -0.64 6.34
N GLY A 230 15.71 0.49 6.81
CA GLY A 230 16.57 1.37 6.02
C GLY A 230 15.86 2.01 4.81
N LYS A 231 14.55 2.12 4.86
CA LYS A 231 13.71 2.65 3.77
C LYS A 231 13.04 3.96 4.18
N CYS A 232 12.64 4.73 3.19
CA CYS A 232 11.73 5.86 3.33
C CYS A 232 10.40 5.52 2.68
N LEU A 233 9.31 5.92 3.34
CA LEU A 233 7.97 5.97 2.78
C LEU A 233 7.60 7.43 2.56
N THR A 234 7.33 7.81 1.32
CA THR A 234 6.87 9.15 0.94
C THR A 234 5.44 9.07 0.44
N VAL A 235 4.60 9.94 0.95
CA VAL A 235 3.21 10.14 0.48
C VAL A 235 3.13 11.56 -0.09
N LEU A 236 2.90 11.64 -1.40
CA LEU A 236 2.52 12.89 -2.05
C LEU A 236 1.01 12.94 -2.09
N SER A 237 0.41 14.02 -1.62
CA SER A 237 -1.05 14.15 -1.58
C SER A 237 -1.51 15.55 -1.97
N SER A 238 -2.70 15.64 -2.57
CA SER A 238 -3.37 16.90 -2.85
C SER A 238 -4.86 16.73 -2.66
N ASP A 239 -5.48 17.72 -2.05
CA ASP A 239 -6.92 17.87 -1.87
C ASP A 239 -7.57 18.65 -3.01
N THR A 240 -6.77 19.32 -3.85
CA THR A 240 -7.25 20.19 -4.95
C THR A 240 -7.23 19.51 -6.32
N ILE A 241 -6.43 18.45 -6.49
CA ILE A 241 -6.37 17.70 -7.75
C ILE A 241 -7.58 16.76 -7.84
N GLY A 242 -8.33 16.84 -8.93
CA GLY A 242 -9.55 16.03 -9.17
C GLY A 242 -10.83 16.65 -8.62
N GLN A 243 -10.79 17.67 -7.78
CA GLN A 243 -11.99 18.39 -7.32
C GLN A 243 -12.58 19.26 -8.43
N THR A 244 -11.73 19.84 -9.28
CA THR A 244 -12.16 20.69 -10.40
C THR A 244 -13.03 19.95 -11.41
N GLU A 245 -12.76 18.65 -11.66
CA GLU A 245 -13.58 17.84 -12.57
C GLU A 245 -14.94 17.48 -11.96
N LEU A 246 -15.00 17.26 -10.64
CA LEU A 246 -16.26 16.98 -9.95
C LEU A 246 -17.15 18.23 -9.79
N GLU A 247 -16.54 19.42 -9.67
CA GLU A 247 -17.27 20.69 -9.66
C GLU A 247 -17.79 21.03 -11.06
N ASP A 248 -17.00 20.84 -12.10
CA ASP A 248 -17.40 21.03 -13.49
C ASP A 248 -18.51 20.04 -13.91
N GLU A 249 -18.42 18.74 -13.53
CA GLU A 249 -19.48 17.75 -13.78
C GLU A 249 -20.76 18.06 -12.98
N ALA A 250 -20.63 18.52 -11.73
CA ALA A 250 -21.79 18.90 -10.92
C ALA A 250 -22.48 20.19 -11.43
N ASP A 251 -21.70 21.13 -11.94
CA ASP A 251 -22.22 22.36 -12.56
C ASP A 251 -22.87 22.05 -13.92
N GLU A 252 -22.30 21.16 -14.74
CA GLU A 252 -22.91 20.68 -15.98
C GLU A 252 -24.20 19.90 -15.73
N GLU A 253 -24.26 19.05 -14.70
CA GLU A 253 -25.46 18.32 -14.32
C GLU A 253 -26.53 19.26 -13.76
N ALA A 254 -26.17 20.28 -12.99
CA ALA A 254 -27.06 21.32 -12.49
C ALA A 254 -27.65 22.16 -13.64
N ASP A 255 -26.84 22.57 -14.61
CA ASP A 255 -27.25 23.31 -15.82
C ASP A 255 -28.20 22.46 -16.70
N LEU A 256 -27.94 21.15 -16.83
CA LEU A 256 -28.81 20.22 -17.52
C LEU A 256 -30.17 20.08 -16.84
N ILE A 257 -30.19 19.97 -15.50
CA ILE A 257 -31.43 19.89 -14.71
C ILE A 257 -32.22 21.20 -14.80
N GLU A 258 -31.57 22.35 -14.74
CA GLU A 258 -32.22 23.65 -14.87
C GLU A 258 -32.79 23.88 -16.27
N SER A 259 -32.08 23.44 -17.31
CA SER A 259 -32.56 23.49 -18.72
C SER A 259 -33.79 22.59 -18.99
N TRP A 260 -33.93 21.52 -18.20
CA TRP A 260 -35.03 20.54 -18.33
C TRP A 260 -36.25 20.86 -17.48
N THR A 261 -36.21 21.87 -16.59
CA THR A 261 -37.32 22.21 -15.72
C THR A 261 -38.41 22.92 -16.54
N PRO A 262 -39.63 22.37 -16.68
CA PRO A 262 -40.68 22.98 -17.47
C PRO A 262 -41.11 24.32 -16.86
N LYS A 263 -40.93 25.42 -17.59
CA LYS A 263 -41.42 26.75 -17.17
C LYS A 263 -42.90 26.84 -17.51
N PHE A 264 -43.79 26.57 -16.56
CA PHE A 264 -45.20 26.82 -16.72
C PHE A 264 -45.46 28.35 -16.73
N ARG A 265 -45.84 28.89 -17.89
CA ARG A 265 -46.38 30.24 -17.95
C ARG A 265 -47.79 30.25 -17.31
N ARG A 266 -48.00 31.12 -16.33
CA ARG A 266 -49.33 31.45 -15.82
C ARG A 266 -50.05 32.38 -16.76
#